data_4f934eb3c7925c26b833055c4df10ebd
#
_entry.id   4f934eb3c7925c26b833055c4df10ebd
#
_cell.length_a   1.000
_cell.length_b   1.000
_cell.length_c   1.000
_cell.angle_alpha   90.00
_cell.angle_beta   90.00
_cell.angle_gamma   90.00
#
_symmetry.space_group_name_H-M   'P 1'
#
loop_
_entity.id
_entity.type
_entity.pdbx_description
1 polymer ?
#
loop_
_entity_poly.entity_id
_entity_poly.type
_entity_poly.pdbx_seq_one_letter_code
_entity_poly.pdbx_strand_id
1 'polypeptide(L)'
;VSKPELVVQDFGGAHNADLEGARARLMRGGSWKRQRIVVIIPAADMIPAKVALSHWNLAFPPNNGVVRVLALGMEVGEAYSSALESILANPQFADWEYVLFLEHDNCPPGDGVLKLLERMEEHPELAAIGGLYFTKGPAGVPQIWGDPKDPIPNYRPQLPDPAGGLVECCGTGQGFTLFRMSMFKDPKLRRPWFKTTGSATQDMYAWSDFRQHGYRCAIDCGVKVGHFDMKGDFGIPEMMW
;
A
#
# COMPACT_ATOMS: atom_id res chain seq x y z
N VAL A 1 21.31 -13.63 14.87
CA VAL A 1 22.04 -13.45 13.60
C VAL A 1 21.37 -14.37 12.58
N SER A 2 20.76 -13.80 11.53
CA SER A 2 20.13 -14.58 10.45
C SER A 2 21.18 -15.54 9.84
N LYS A 3 20.74 -16.74 9.44
CA LYS A 3 21.61 -17.66 8.70
C LYS A 3 22.06 -16.97 7.39
N PRO A 4 23.32 -17.19 6.95
CA PRO A 4 23.75 -16.71 5.65
C PRO A 4 22.79 -17.22 4.56
N GLU A 5 22.30 -16.33 3.74
CA GLU A 5 21.34 -16.63 2.69
C GLU A 5 21.71 -15.87 1.43
N LEU A 6 21.70 -16.56 0.28
CA LEU A 6 21.82 -15.93 -1.02
C LEU A 6 20.41 -15.68 -1.55
N VAL A 7 20.00 -14.41 -1.62
CA VAL A 7 18.74 -14.00 -2.22
C VAL A 7 19.00 -13.58 -3.65
N VAL A 8 18.43 -14.33 -4.59
CA VAL A 8 18.56 -14.07 -6.03
C VAL A 8 17.24 -13.54 -6.54
N GLN A 9 17.31 -12.51 -7.39
CA GLN A 9 16.13 -12.05 -8.11
C GLN A 9 15.63 -13.20 -8.98
N ASP A 10 14.49 -13.78 -8.60
CA ASP A 10 13.89 -14.89 -9.31
C ASP A 10 12.78 -14.40 -10.22
N PHE A 11 12.92 -14.66 -11.49
CA PHE A 11 11.92 -14.37 -12.52
C PHE A 11 10.78 -15.40 -12.55
N GLY A 12 10.89 -16.48 -11.79
CA GLY A 12 9.98 -17.62 -11.78
C GLY A 12 8.97 -17.67 -10.65
N GLY A 13 8.89 -16.69 -9.76
CA GLY A 13 7.82 -16.61 -8.77
C GLY A 13 8.19 -16.75 -7.30
N ALA A 14 9.45 -16.93 -6.92
CA ALA A 14 9.85 -16.75 -5.53
C ALA A 14 9.61 -15.29 -5.12
N HIS A 15 9.11 -15.06 -3.93
CA HIS A 15 8.84 -13.73 -3.39
C HIS A 15 7.91 -12.84 -4.24
N ASN A 16 6.84 -13.41 -4.80
CA ASN A 16 5.82 -12.66 -5.56
C ASN A 16 6.30 -11.92 -6.81
N ALA A 17 7.41 -12.30 -7.39
CA ALA A 17 7.88 -11.69 -8.63
C ALA A 17 7.10 -12.23 -9.84
N ASP A 18 5.82 -11.85 -10.00
CA ASP A 18 5.08 -12.14 -11.23
C ASP A 18 5.49 -11.18 -12.35
N LEU A 19 6.70 -11.39 -12.88
CA LEU A 19 7.22 -10.58 -13.97
C LEU A 19 6.53 -10.92 -15.30
N GLU A 20 6.07 -12.14 -15.51
CA GLU A 20 5.28 -12.49 -16.70
C GLU A 20 3.92 -11.80 -16.68
N GLY A 21 3.22 -11.80 -15.52
CA GLY A 21 1.99 -11.05 -15.36
C GLY A 21 2.19 -9.55 -15.56
N ALA A 22 3.25 -8.98 -15.00
CA ALA A 22 3.61 -7.58 -15.21
C ALA A 22 3.86 -7.26 -16.68
N ARG A 23 4.64 -8.09 -17.37
CA ARG A 23 4.91 -7.96 -18.82
C ARG A 23 3.62 -8.06 -19.64
N ALA A 24 2.77 -9.04 -19.36
CA ALA A 24 1.52 -9.24 -20.06
C ALA A 24 0.60 -8.01 -19.90
N ARG A 25 0.52 -7.41 -18.70
CA ARG A 25 -0.23 -6.17 -18.45
C ARG A 25 0.35 -5.00 -19.23
N LEU A 26 1.64 -4.81 -19.17
CA LEU A 26 2.33 -3.75 -19.91
C LEU A 26 2.09 -3.85 -21.42
N MET A 27 1.98 -5.04 -21.96
CA MET A 27 1.73 -5.27 -23.39
C MET A 27 0.27 -5.05 -23.79
N ARG A 28 -0.70 -5.37 -22.95
CA ARG A 28 -2.13 -5.19 -23.25
C ARG A 28 -2.52 -3.74 -23.47
N GLY A 29 -1.97 -2.84 -22.69
CA GLY A 29 -2.35 -1.44 -22.73
C GLY A 29 -3.52 -1.11 -21.79
N GLY A 30 -3.76 0.17 -21.64
CA GLY A 30 -4.79 0.74 -20.78
C GLY A 30 -4.51 2.22 -20.54
N SER A 31 -5.50 3.00 -20.11
CA SER A 31 -5.32 4.42 -19.81
C SER A 31 -4.41 4.64 -18.60
N TRP A 32 -4.37 3.67 -17.69
CA TRP A 32 -3.46 3.64 -16.55
C TRP A 32 -1.97 3.75 -16.93
N LYS A 33 -1.58 3.43 -18.16
CA LYS A 33 -0.20 3.62 -18.66
C LYS A 33 0.27 5.08 -18.61
N ARG A 34 -0.65 6.02 -18.59
CA ARG A 34 -0.35 7.46 -18.53
C ARG A 34 -0.35 8.00 -17.11
N GLN A 35 -0.78 7.21 -16.14
CA GLN A 35 -0.92 7.62 -14.74
C GLN A 35 0.46 7.78 -14.10
N ARG A 36 0.65 8.88 -13.36
CA ARG A 36 1.87 9.21 -12.64
C ARG A 36 1.68 8.92 -11.16
N ILE A 37 2.71 8.42 -10.53
CA ILE A 37 2.63 7.89 -9.16
C ILE A 37 3.76 8.45 -8.31
N VAL A 38 3.42 9.05 -7.19
CA VAL A 38 4.39 9.32 -6.12
C VAL A 38 4.36 8.13 -5.16
N VAL A 39 5.50 7.53 -4.89
CA VAL A 39 5.63 6.43 -3.91
C VAL A 39 6.21 7.02 -2.63
N ILE A 40 5.50 6.90 -1.52
CA ILE A 40 5.97 7.31 -0.20
C ILE A 40 6.40 6.05 0.57
N ILE A 41 7.64 6.05 1.04
CA ILE A 41 8.24 4.93 1.78
C ILE A 41 8.70 5.48 3.14
N PRO A 42 7.91 5.29 4.21
CA PRO A 42 8.38 5.59 5.56
C PRO A 42 9.38 4.52 6.00
N ALA A 43 10.51 4.93 6.55
CA ALA A 43 11.50 4.02 7.08
C ALA A 43 12.26 4.66 8.26
N ALA A 44 12.72 3.86 9.22
CA ALA A 44 13.58 4.37 10.29
C ALA A 44 14.93 4.78 9.70
N ASP A 45 15.76 3.81 9.33
CA ASP A 45 17.08 4.04 8.71
C ASP A 45 17.38 3.00 7.62
N MET A 46 16.82 1.80 7.72
CA MET A 46 17.17 0.68 6.87
C MET A 46 15.94 -0.02 6.35
N ILE A 47 16.06 -0.58 5.16
CA ILE A 47 15.09 -1.48 4.56
C ILE A 47 15.73 -2.87 4.48
N PRO A 48 15.06 -3.93 4.96
CA PRO A 48 15.59 -5.29 4.84
C PRO A 48 15.86 -5.65 3.38
N ALA A 49 16.96 -6.37 3.11
CA ALA A 49 17.38 -6.67 1.74
C ALA A 49 16.29 -7.39 0.92
N LYS A 50 15.53 -8.31 1.52
CA LYS A 50 14.39 -8.98 0.85
C LYS A 50 13.28 -8.02 0.47
N VAL A 51 12.96 -7.07 1.34
CA VAL A 51 11.97 -6.02 1.07
C VAL A 51 12.47 -5.09 -0.02
N ALA A 52 13.72 -4.63 0.07
CA ALA A 52 14.32 -3.78 -0.97
C ALA A 52 14.29 -4.45 -2.35
N LEU A 53 14.60 -5.75 -2.41
CA LEU A 53 14.52 -6.52 -3.66
C LEU A 53 13.08 -6.59 -4.19
N SER A 54 12.08 -6.79 -3.34
CA SER A 54 10.67 -6.74 -3.73
C SER A 54 10.30 -5.37 -4.29
N HIS A 55 10.73 -4.27 -3.64
CA HIS A 55 10.48 -2.91 -4.14
C HIS A 55 11.16 -2.63 -5.49
N TRP A 56 12.36 -3.17 -5.74
CA TRP A 56 13.05 -3.05 -7.03
C TRP A 56 12.34 -3.80 -8.15
N ASN A 57 11.65 -4.89 -7.82
CA ASN A 57 10.91 -5.71 -8.78
C ASN A 57 9.55 -5.14 -9.17
N LEU A 58 9.09 -4.06 -8.51
CA LEU A 58 7.82 -3.45 -8.84
C LEU A 58 7.80 -2.87 -10.25
N ALA A 59 6.86 -3.35 -11.05
CA ALA A 59 6.57 -2.80 -12.36
C ALA A 59 5.67 -1.56 -12.23
N PHE A 60 6.03 -0.51 -12.95
CA PHE A 60 5.29 0.75 -13.02
C PHE A 60 4.89 1.05 -14.47
N PRO A 61 3.91 1.97 -14.69
CA PRO A 61 3.58 2.44 -16.02
C PRO A 61 4.82 2.97 -16.76
N PRO A 62 5.00 2.65 -18.06
CA PRO A 62 6.20 3.00 -18.83
C PRO A 62 6.15 4.45 -19.36
N ASN A 63 5.94 5.42 -18.47
CA ASN A 63 5.75 6.83 -18.82
C ASN A 63 6.72 7.78 -18.11
N ASN A 64 7.73 7.25 -17.41
CA ASN A 64 8.68 8.00 -16.56
C ASN A 64 7.99 8.82 -15.44
N GLY A 65 6.71 8.59 -15.16
CA GLY A 65 5.91 9.27 -14.15
C GLY A 65 5.95 8.57 -12.79
N VAL A 66 7.14 8.23 -12.30
CA VAL A 66 7.32 7.63 -10.98
C VAL A 66 8.41 8.37 -10.21
N VAL A 67 8.06 8.82 -9.01
CA VAL A 67 9.01 9.39 -8.06
C VAL A 67 8.88 8.68 -6.73
N ARG A 68 10.00 8.48 -6.03
CA ARG A 68 10.02 7.87 -4.71
C ARG A 68 10.46 8.89 -3.68
N VAL A 69 9.69 8.98 -2.60
CA VAL A 69 9.96 9.84 -1.44
C VAL A 69 10.22 8.92 -0.25
N LEU A 70 11.44 8.90 0.25
CA LEU A 70 11.78 8.21 1.49
C LEU A 70 11.61 9.20 2.64
N ALA A 71 10.70 8.88 3.57
CA ALA A 71 10.50 9.65 4.81
C ALA A 71 11.24 8.93 5.94
N LEU A 72 12.43 9.42 6.29
CA LEU A 72 13.37 8.73 7.16
C LEU A 72 13.34 9.26 8.59
N GLY A 73 13.36 8.35 9.58
CA GLY A 73 13.53 8.69 10.99
C GLY A 73 12.34 9.39 11.65
N MET A 74 11.20 9.41 11.01
CA MET A 74 9.95 10.00 11.51
C MET A 74 9.04 8.92 12.08
N GLU A 75 8.13 9.32 12.97
CA GLU A 75 6.97 8.49 13.29
C GLU A 75 6.13 8.28 12.03
N VAL A 76 5.53 7.09 11.86
CA VAL A 76 4.91 6.69 10.58
C VAL A 76 3.78 7.62 10.14
N GLY A 77 2.93 8.10 11.04
CA GLY A 77 1.86 9.06 10.71
C GLY A 77 2.42 10.43 10.34
N GLU A 78 3.47 10.87 11.02
CA GLU A 78 4.21 12.10 10.67
C GLU A 78 4.87 11.95 9.30
N ALA A 79 5.52 10.82 9.02
CA ALA A 79 6.16 10.53 7.75
C ALA A 79 5.19 10.64 6.57
N TYR A 80 4.00 10.04 6.67
CA TYR A 80 2.98 10.14 5.63
C TYR A 80 2.47 11.56 5.44
N SER A 81 2.11 12.23 6.54
CA SER A 81 1.54 13.58 6.46
C SER A 81 2.54 14.59 5.93
N SER A 82 3.77 14.59 6.43
CA SER A 82 4.83 15.50 5.99
C SER A 82 5.24 15.27 4.53
N ALA A 83 5.33 14.01 4.09
CA ALA A 83 5.60 13.69 2.70
C ALA A 83 4.48 14.19 1.78
N LEU A 84 3.21 13.96 2.13
CA LEU A 84 2.06 14.47 1.38
C LEU A 84 2.04 16.00 1.30
N GLU A 85 2.28 16.69 2.40
CA GLU A 85 2.35 18.16 2.40
C GLU A 85 3.44 18.66 1.46
N SER A 86 4.61 18.06 1.52
CA SER A 86 5.73 18.40 0.63
C SER A 86 5.41 18.16 -0.84
N ILE A 87 4.77 17.02 -1.16
CA ILE A 87 4.35 16.65 -2.53
C ILE A 87 3.31 17.64 -3.05
N LEU A 88 2.28 17.94 -2.27
CA LEU A 88 1.21 18.84 -2.67
C LEU A 88 1.66 20.29 -2.78
N ALA A 89 2.67 20.71 -2.03
CA ALA A 89 3.29 22.01 -2.15
C ALA A 89 4.21 22.16 -3.37
N ASN A 90 4.63 21.04 -3.98
CA ASN A 90 5.53 21.05 -5.13
C ASN A 90 4.73 21.03 -6.44
N PRO A 91 4.76 22.10 -7.26
CA PRO A 91 4.01 22.18 -8.52
C PRO A 91 4.35 21.07 -9.52
N GLN A 92 5.52 20.45 -9.41
CA GLN A 92 5.95 19.36 -10.28
C GLN A 92 5.15 18.08 -10.04
N PHE A 93 4.70 17.82 -8.79
CA PHE A 93 4.06 16.58 -8.38
C PHE A 93 2.60 16.75 -7.94
N ALA A 94 2.20 17.95 -7.57
CA ALA A 94 0.89 18.25 -7.01
C ALA A 94 -0.29 17.77 -7.89
N ASP A 95 -0.10 17.76 -9.21
CA ASP A 95 -1.13 17.35 -10.18
C ASP A 95 -0.97 15.92 -10.70
N TRP A 96 -0.14 15.12 -10.03
CA TRP A 96 -0.07 13.71 -10.34
C TRP A 96 -1.33 12.97 -9.87
N GLU A 97 -1.61 11.85 -10.51
CA GLU A 97 -2.89 11.15 -10.36
C GLU A 97 -2.97 10.33 -9.08
N TYR A 98 -1.84 9.71 -8.70
CA TYR A 98 -1.82 8.76 -7.59
C TYR A 98 -0.65 8.96 -6.64
N VAL A 99 -0.89 8.58 -5.38
CA VAL A 99 0.15 8.33 -4.39
C VAL A 99 0.05 6.87 -3.91
N LEU A 100 1.16 6.16 -3.94
CA LEU A 100 1.30 4.81 -3.38
C LEU A 100 2.00 4.90 -2.04
N PHE A 101 1.38 4.38 -1.00
CA PHE A 101 2.03 4.13 0.27
C PHE A 101 2.61 2.72 0.25
N LEU A 102 3.89 2.61 0.59
CA LEU A 102 4.66 1.38 0.55
C LEU A 102 5.56 1.34 1.78
N GLU A 103 5.19 0.56 2.77
CA GLU A 103 5.98 0.46 4.01
C GLU A 103 7.25 -0.38 3.81
N HIS A 104 8.28 -0.02 4.57
CA HIS A 104 9.64 -0.57 4.46
C HIS A 104 9.78 -2.04 4.88
N ASP A 105 8.70 -2.67 5.29
CA ASP A 105 8.61 -4.08 5.69
C ASP A 105 7.54 -4.86 4.92
N ASN A 106 6.94 -4.25 3.89
CA ASN A 106 5.98 -4.92 3.02
C ASN A 106 6.61 -5.33 1.68
N CYS A 107 6.29 -6.54 1.24
CA CYS A 107 6.81 -7.16 0.02
C CYS A 107 5.68 -7.38 -0.99
N PRO A 108 5.34 -6.39 -1.80
CA PRO A 108 4.30 -6.52 -2.82
C PRO A 108 4.77 -7.41 -3.99
N PRO A 109 3.82 -8.01 -4.74
CA PRO A 109 4.13 -8.72 -5.97
C PRO A 109 4.61 -7.74 -7.05
N GLY A 110 5.45 -8.22 -7.96
CA GLY A 110 6.08 -7.37 -8.99
C GLY A 110 5.07 -6.63 -9.88
N ASP A 111 3.90 -7.21 -10.13
CA ASP A 111 2.81 -6.60 -10.90
C ASP A 111 1.77 -5.85 -10.02
N GLY A 112 2.01 -5.78 -8.71
CA GLY A 112 1.03 -5.27 -7.75
C GLY A 112 0.54 -3.85 -8.07
N VAL A 113 1.45 -2.93 -8.41
CA VAL A 113 1.06 -1.56 -8.78
C VAL A 113 0.16 -1.54 -10.01
N LEU A 114 0.47 -2.36 -11.02
CA LEU A 114 -0.32 -2.42 -12.26
C LEU A 114 -1.72 -2.97 -12.00
N LYS A 115 -1.84 -3.99 -11.13
CA LYS A 115 -3.15 -4.52 -10.69
C LYS A 115 -3.97 -3.45 -9.97
N LEU A 116 -3.37 -2.75 -9.02
CA LEU A 116 -4.09 -1.68 -8.30
C LEU A 116 -4.55 -0.55 -9.24
N LEU A 117 -3.74 -0.19 -10.23
CA LEU A 117 -4.13 0.81 -11.24
C LEU A 117 -5.31 0.34 -12.11
N GLU A 118 -5.29 -0.92 -12.56
CA GLU A 118 -6.41 -1.53 -13.30
C GLU A 118 -7.69 -1.46 -12.45
N ARG A 119 -7.63 -1.84 -11.17
CA ARG A 119 -8.77 -1.76 -10.25
C ARG A 119 -9.25 -0.32 -10.00
N MET A 120 -8.33 0.63 -9.90
CA MET A 120 -8.71 2.04 -9.75
C MET A 120 -9.44 2.59 -11.00
N GLU A 121 -9.14 2.10 -12.19
CA GLU A 121 -9.90 2.42 -13.40
C GLU A 121 -11.29 1.77 -13.42
N GLU A 122 -11.36 0.49 -13.04
CA GLU A 122 -12.63 -0.26 -12.97
C GLU A 122 -13.59 0.31 -11.91
N HIS A 123 -13.04 0.91 -10.84
CA HIS A 123 -13.75 1.42 -9.67
C HIS A 123 -13.49 2.90 -9.42
N PRO A 124 -14.01 3.80 -10.25
CA PRO A 124 -13.79 5.24 -10.10
C PRO A 124 -14.37 5.83 -8.81
N GLU A 125 -15.30 5.14 -8.18
CA GLU A 125 -15.92 5.52 -6.91
C GLU A 125 -15.01 5.28 -5.69
N LEU A 126 -13.95 4.47 -5.83
CA LEU A 126 -13.01 4.22 -4.76
C LEU A 126 -11.91 5.28 -4.74
N ALA A 127 -11.63 5.80 -3.56
CA ALA A 127 -10.54 6.74 -3.31
C ALA A 127 -9.19 6.04 -3.11
N ALA A 128 -9.22 4.80 -2.63
CA ALA A 128 -8.03 4.00 -2.41
C ALA A 128 -8.29 2.51 -2.59
N ILE A 129 -7.28 1.79 -3.08
CA ILE A 129 -7.25 0.32 -3.11
C ILE A 129 -5.90 -0.16 -2.57
N GLY A 130 -5.93 -1.07 -1.59
CA GLY A 130 -4.75 -1.72 -1.05
C GLY A 130 -4.58 -3.16 -1.51
N GLY A 131 -3.38 -3.71 -1.39
CA GLY A 131 -3.13 -5.14 -1.47
C GLY A 131 -3.43 -5.83 -0.13
N LEU A 132 -3.73 -7.12 -0.20
CA LEU A 132 -3.98 -7.95 0.96
C LEU A 132 -2.68 -8.28 1.69
N TYR A 133 -2.60 -7.91 2.95
CA TYR A 133 -1.56 -8.38 3.87
C TYR A 133 -2.12 -8.54 5.29
N PHE A 134 -1.33 -9.15 6.16
CA PHE A 134 -1.74 -9.51 7.50
C PHE A 134 -0.87 -8.81 8.54
N THR A 135 -1.40 -8.61 9.75
CA THR A 135 -0.58 -8.14 10.88
C THR A 135 0.52 -9.16 11.19
N LYS A 136 1.61 -8.68 11.76
CA LYS A 136 2.70 -9.55 12.25
C LYS A 136 2.24 -10.39 13.43
N GLY A 137 2.91 -11.52 13.62
CA GLY A 137 2.67 -12.43 14.72
C GLY A 137 1.79 -13.63 14.38
N PRO A 138 1.68 -14.62 15.30
CA PRO A 138 1.09 -15.93 15.02
C PRO A 138 -0.42 -15.90 14.73
N ALA A 139 -1.12 -14.83 15.10
CA ALA A 139 -2.56 -14.71 14.90
C ALA A 139 -2.95 -13.95 13.61
N GLY A 140 -1.99 -13.56 12.78
CA GLY A 140 -2.13 -12.78 11.55
C GLY A 140 -3.54 -12.32 11.21
N VAL A 141 -3.83 -11.02 11.38
CA VAL A 141 -5.16 -10.45 11.08
C VAL A 141 -5.08 -9.74 9.73
N PRO A 142 -6.01 -9.99 8.78
CA PRO A 142 -6.01 -9.29 7.50
C PRO A 142 -6.26 -7.80 7.71
N GLN A 143 -5.54 -6.96 6.99
CA GLN A 143 -5.66 -5.50 7.05
C GLN A 143 -6.89 -4.99 6.27
N ILE A 144 -8.04 -5.60 6.55
CA ILE A 144 -9.36 -5.28 5.99
C ILE A 144 -10.28 -4.94 7.16
N TRP A 145 -10.53 -3.66 7.42
CA TRP A 145 -11.16 -3.21 8.64
C TRP A 145 -12.56 -2.67 8.43
N GLY A 146 -13.55 -3.31 9.07
CA GLY A 146 -14.94 -2.89 9.10
C GLY A 146 -15.69 -3.06 7.77
N ASP A 147 -16.89 -3.63 7.82
CA ASP A 147 -17.79 -3.71 6.65
C ASP A 147 -18.55 -2.38 6.52
N PRO A 148 -18.46 -1.67 5.37
CA PRO A 148 -19.22 -0.45 5.15
C PRO A 148 -20.75 -0.67 5.08
N LYS A 149 -21.20 -1.91 4.94
CA LYS A 149 -22.62 -2.30 4.95
C LYS A 149 -23.18 -2.51 6.36
N ASP A 150 -22.29 -2.62 7.35
CA ASP A 150 -22.74 -2.76 8.75
C ASP A 150 -23.53 -1.52 9.19
N PRO A 151 -24.69 -1.71 9.82
CA PRO A 151 -25.53 -0.60 10.29
C PRO A 151 -24.84 0.21 11.40
N ILE A 152 -23.92 -0.42 12.13
CA ILE A 152 -23.12 0.22 13.16
C ILE A 152 -21.67 0.29 12.68
N PRO A 153 -21.13 1.50 12.42
CA PRO A 153 -19.76 1.66 12.00
C PRO A 153 -18.78 1.00 12.98
N ASN A 154 -17.90 0.16 12.45
CA ASN A 154 -16.89 -0.53 13.24
C ASN A 154 -15.63 -0.75 12.41
N TYR A 155 -14.57 -1.20 13.07
CA TYR A 155 -13.29 -1.59 12.48
C TYR A 155 -12.93 -3.03 12.87
N ARG A 156 -13.92 -3.94 12.85
CA ARG A 156 -13.65 -5.37 13.03
C ARG A 156 -12.99 -5.92 11.76
N PRO A 157 -12.04 -6.86 11.88
CA PRO A 157 -11.42 -7.47 10.72
C PRO A 157 -12.47 -8.19 9.87
N GLN A 158 -12.42 -8.02 8.56
CA GLN A 158 -13.17 -8.81 7.60
C GLN A 158 -12.32 -9.97 7.08
N LEU A 159 -12.97 -11.02 6.61
CA LEU A 159 -12.29 -12.11 5.91
C LEU A 159 -11.96 -11.68 4.48
N PRO A 160 -10.78 -12.04 3.96
CA PRO A 160 -10.45 -11.81 2.57
C PRO A 160 -11.32 -12.68 1.64
N ASP A 161 -11.57 -12.20 0.43
CA ASP A 161 -12.20 -13.02 -0.60
C ASP A 161 -11.22 -14.10 -1.09
N PRO A 162 -11.54 -15.41 -0.90
CA PRO A 162 -10.67 -16.50 -1.33
C PRO A 162 -10.51 -16.57 -2.87
N ALA A 163 -11.44 -16.00 -3.62
CA ALA A 163 -11.37 -15.92 -5.07
C ALA A 163 -10.46 -14.77 -5.56
N GLY A 164 -9.92 -13.95 -4.66
CA GLY A 164 -9.04 -12.83 -5.01
C GLY A 164 -9.78 -11.59 -5.52
N GLY A 165 -11.06 -11.45 -5.18
CA GLY A 165 -11.85 -10.27 -5.53
C GLY A 165 -11.56 -9.07 -4.64
N LEU A 166 -12.26 -7.96 -4.93
CA LEU A 166 -12.25 -6.75 -4.10
C LEU A 166 -13.14 -6.92 -2.87
N VAL A 167 -12.62 -6.58 -1.70
CA VAL A 167 -13.38 -6.46 -0.46
C VAL A 167 -13.41 -4.99 -0.05
N GLU A 168 -14.58 -4.36 -0.17
CA GLU A 168 -14.77 -3.00 0.31
C GLU A 168 -14.74 -2.97 1.84
N CYS A 169 -14.09 -1.97 2.41
CA CYS A 169 -13.87 -1.88 3.85
C CYS A 169 -13.97 -0.43 4.35
N CYS A 170 -14.05 -0.32 5.67
CA CYS A 170 -14.09 0.98 6.35
C CYS A 170 -12.71 1.61 6.50
N GLY A 171 -11.68 0.80 6.39
CA GLY A 171 -10.29 1.24 6.44
C GLY A 171 -9.34 0.08 6.15
N THR A 172 -8.15 0.44 5.72
CA THR A 172 -7.06 -0.50 5.45
C THR A 172 -5.76 0.05 6.01
N GLY A 173 -4.82 -0.83 6.32
CA GLY A 173 -3.45 -0.43 6.60
C GLY A 173 -2.76 0.19 5.38
N GLN A 174 -1.60 0.80 5.60
CA GLN A 174 -0.89 1.56 4.57
C GLN A 174 0.30 0.81 3.96
N GLY A 175 0.48 -0.46 4.29
CA GLY A 175 1.63 -1.26 3.85
C GLY A 175 1.84 -1.30 2.35
N PHE A 176 0.74 -1.38 1.58
CA PHE A 176 0.75 -1.27 0.11
C PHE A 176 -0.62 -0.78 -0.37
N THR A 177 -0.81 0.54 -0.38
CA THR A 177 -2.11 1.15 -0.69
C THR A 177 -1.96 2.30 -1.68
N LEU A 178 -2.69 2.22 -2.79
CA LEU A 178 -2.74 3.23 -3.84
C LEU A 178 -3.94 4.16 -3.60
N PHE A 179 -3.69 5.46 -3.47
CA PHE A 179 -4.69 6.51 -3.30
C PHE A 179 -4.78 7.40 -4.53
N ARG A 180 -5.97 7.94 -4.81
CA ARG A 180 -6.11 9.09 -5.70
C ARG A 180 -5.52 10.34 -5.03
N MET A 181 -4.56 10.98 -5.67
CA MET A 181 -3.93 12.21 -5.13
C MET A 181 -4.96 13.32 -4.89
N SER A 182 -5.99 13.40 -5.73
CA SER A 182 -7.06 14.40 -5.62
C SER A 182 -7.76 14.41 -4.27
N MET A 183 -7.86 13.26 -3.61
CA MET A 183 -8.45 13.13 -2.28
C MET A 183 -7.73 14.02 -1.24
N PHE A 184 -6.41 14.04 -1.26
CA PHE A 184 -5.61 14.83 -0.31
C PHE A 184 -5.63 16.33 -0.56
N LYS A 185 -6.26 16.79 -1.66
CA LYS A 185 -6.51 18.20 -1.95
C LYS A 185 -7.82 18.70 -1.37
N ASP A 186 -8.68 17.82 -0.84
CA ASP A 186 -9.95 18.22 -0.23
C ASP A 186 -9.68 18.99 1.07
N PRO A 187 -10.08 20.30 1.14
CA PRO A 187 -9.86 21.11 2.32
C PRO A 187 -10.71 20.69 3.53
N LYS A 188 -11.70 19.82 3.33
CA LYS A 188 -12.55 19.28 4.41
C LYS A 188 -11.82 18.23 5.24
N LEU A 189 -10.82 17.55 4.65
CA LEU A 189 -10.09 16.53 5.37
C LEU A 189 -9.23 17.15 6.47
N ARG A 190 -9.25 16.51 7.62
CA ARG A 190 -8.46 16.87 8.78
C ARG A 190 -6.96 16.83 8.46
N ARG A 191 -6.20 17.75 9.04
CA ARG A 191 -4.74 17.76 8.99
C ARG A 191 -4.15 17.71 10.41
N PRO A 192 -3.06 16.97 10.66
CA PRO A 192 -2.44 16.03 9.72
C PRO A 192 -3.40 14.89 9.34
N TRP A 193 -3.30 14.36 8.12
CA TRP A 193 -4.16 13.27 7.66
C TRP A 193 -3.92 11.98 8.43
N PHE A 194 -2.65 11.68 8.71
CA PHE A 194 -2.20 10.48 9.43
C PHE A 194 -1.58 10.89 10.75
N LYS A 195 -1.95 10.19 11.81
CA LYS A 195 -1.42 10.44 13.15
C LYS A 195 -1.65 9.22 14.04
N THR A 196 -0.61 8.72 14.70
CA THR A 196 -0.78 7.74 15.78
C THR A 196 -1.24 8.45 17.04
N THR A 197 -2.26 7.91 17.66
CA THR A 197 -2.81 8.42 18.92
C THR A 197 -2.83 7.31 19.97
N GLY A 198 -3.13 7.63 21.22
CA GLY A 198 -3.26 6.61 22.28
C GLY A 198 -4.39 5.60 22.05
N SER A 199 -5.31 5.87 21.14
CA SER A 199 -6.50 5.05 20.88
C SER A 199 -6.62 4.53 19.45
N ALA A 200 -5.78 4.98 18.51
CA ALA A 200 -5.84 4.58 17.11
C ALA A 200 -4.46 4.63 16.44
N THR A 201 -4.21 3.66 15.58
CA THR A 201 -3.09 3.68 14.63
C THR A 201 -3.29 4.79 13.60
N GLN A 202 -2.23 5.22 12.94
CA GLN A 202 -2.25 6.32 11.95
C GLN A 202 -3.25 6.08 10.82
N ASP A 203 -3.40 4.85 10.38
CA ASP A 203 -4.32 4.42 9.34
C ASP A 203 -5.79 4.53 9.79
N MET A 204 -6.12 3.99 10.96
CA MET A 204 -7.49 4.10 11.51
C MET A 204 -7.85 5.55 11.86
N TYR A 205 -6.90 6.33 12.33
CA TYR A 205 -7.09 7.77 12.52
C TYR A 205 -7.46 8.46 11.19
N ALA A 206 -6.76 8.16 10.11
CA ALA A 206 -7.03 8.71 8.80
C ALA A 206 -8.38 8.24 8.25
N TRP A 207 -8.65 6.94 8.24
CA TRP A 207 -9.90 6.39 7.72
C TRP A 207 -11.13 6.81 8.49
N SER A 208 -11.02 7.11 9.78
CA SER A 208 -12.15 7.66 10.56
C SER A 208 -12.63 9.01 10.01
N ASP A 209 -11.71 9.84 9.50
CA ASP A 209 -12.02 11.13 8.89
C ASP A 209 -12.44 10.97 7.41
N PHE A 210 -11.69 10.20 6.64
CA PHE A 210 -11.95 10.00 5.21
C PHE A 210 -13.36 9.48 4.95
N ARG A 211 -13.82 8.51 5.74
CA ARG A 211 -15.19 7.97 5.65
C ARG A 211 -16.26 8.99 5.96
N GLN A 212 -16.06 9.86 6.95
CA GLN A 212 -17.02 10.93 7.27
C GLN A 212 -17.22 11.89 6.11
N HIS A 213 -16.22 12.01 5.23
CA HIS A 213 -16.26 12.82 4.01
C HIS A 213 -16.63 12.02 2.77
N GLY A 214 -17.08 10.76 2.93
CA GLY A 214 -17.59 9.93 1.84
C GLY A 214 -16.54 9.20 1.01
N TYR A 215 -15.28 9.21 1.42
CA TYR A 215 -14.22 8.47 0.75
C TYR A 215 -14.31 6.97 1.07
N ARG A 216 -14.23 6.15 0.02
CA ARG A 216 -14.35 4.69 0.08
C ARG A 216 -13.04 4.03 -0.25
N CYS A 217 -12.79 2.85 0.35
CA CYS A 217 -11.63 2.01 0.04
C CYS A 217 -11.98 0.54 -0.05
N ALA A 218 -11.10 -0.20 -0.71
CA ALA A 218 -11.18 -1.65 -0.81
C ALA A 218 -9.78 -2.29 -0.73
N ILE A 219 -9.76 -3.60 -0.48
CA ILE A 219 -8.57 -4.45 -0.61
C ILE A 219 -8.76 -5.36 -1.83
N ASP A 220 -7.79 -5.38 -2.72
CA ASP A 220 -7.68 -6.39 -3.76
C ASP A 220 -7.02 -7.64 -3.19
N CYS A 221 -7.83 -8.68 -2.92
CA CYS A 221 -7.35 -9.94 -2.35
C CYS A 221 -6.52 -10.76 -3.36
N GLY A 222 -6.50 -10.39 -4.63
CA GLY A 222 -5.63 -10.95 -5.67
C GLY A 222 -4.22 -10.33 -5.67
N VAL A 223 -4.01 -9.24 -4.94
CA VAL A 223 -2.70 -8.62 -4.74
C VAL A 223 -2.19 -9.00 -3.35
N LYS A 224 -1.53 -10.13 -3.25
CA LYS A 224 -0.99 -10.64 -1.97
C LYS A 224 0.34 -9.98 -1.67
N VAL A 225 0.43 -9.35 -0.51
CA VAL A 225 1.60 -8.59 -0.06
C VAL A 225 2.19 -9.26 1.17
N GLY A 226 3.46 -9.62 1.11
CA GLY A 226 4.17 -10.16 2.27
C GLY A 226 4.43 -9.07 3.31
N HIS A 227 4.35 -9.43 4.59
CA HIS A 227 4.68 -8.54 5.69
C HIS A 227 5.90 -9.09 6.44
N PHE A 228 7.05 -8.44 6.27
CA PHE A 228 8.31 -8.88 6.83
C PHE A 228 8.38 -8.54 8.32
N ASP A 229 8.53 -9.56 9.17
CA ASP A 229 8.74 -9.33 10.60
C ASP A 229 10.23 -9.21 10.93
N MET A 230 10.69 -7.99 11.16
CA MET A 230 12.06 -7.69 11.53
C MET A 230 12.40 -8.11 12.97
N LYS A 231 11.40 -8.35 13.82
CA LYS A 231 11.57 -8.76 15.22
C LYS A 231 11.27 -10.23 15.42
N GLY A 232 10.88 -10.92 14.34
CA GLY A 232 10.51 -12.32 14.37
C GLY A 232 11.62 -13.17 14.96
N ASP A 233 11.20 -14.23 15.62
CA ASP A 233 12.05 -15.15 16.35
C ASP A 233 13.20 -15.66 15.46
N PHE A 234 14.38 -15.57 15.98
CA PHE A 234 15.63 -15.85 15.31
C PHE A 234 15.59 -17.12 14.46
N GLY A 235 15.51 -16.98 13.18
CA GLY A 235 15.76 -18.05 12.26
C GLY A 235 14.96 -18.04 10.99
N ILE A 236 13.79 -17.44 10.96
CA ILE A 236 13.02 -17.34 9.74
C ILE A 236 12.41 -15.94 9.72
N PRO A 237 12.93 -15.02 8.90
CA PRO A 237 12.21 -13.81 8.56
C PRO A 237 10.93 -14.27 7.85
N GLU A 238 9.87 -14.41 8.61
CA GLU A 238 8.64 -14.93 8.09
C GLU A 238 7.93 -13.84 7.32
N MET A 239 7.77 -14.09 6.04
CA MET A 239 6.81 -13.39 5.24
C MET A 239 5.44 -13.89 5.64
N MET A 240 4.67 -13.08 6.31
CA MET A 240 3.26 -13.37 6.56
C MET A 240 2.49 -13.11 5.25
N TRP A 241 1.89 -14.16 4.73
CA TRP A 241 1.07 -14.13 3.51
C TRP A 241 -0.40 -14.19 3.83
#